data_5a96a68f90592381b345601525020fb6
#
_entry.id   5a96a68f90592381b345601525020fb6
#
_cell.length_a   1.000
_cell.length_b   1.000
_cell.length_c   1.000
_cell.angle_alpha   90.00
_cell.angle_beta   90.00
_cell.angle_gamma   90.00
#
_symmetry.space_group_name_H-M   'P 1'
#
loop_
_entity.id
_entity.type
_entity.pdbx_description
1 polymer ?
#
loop_
_entity_poly.entity_id
_entity_poly.type
_entity_poly.pdbx_seq_one_letter_code
_entity_poly.pdbx_strand_id
1 'polypeptide(L)'
;IRRNKMGLWGKSTSADSRPKFLKGDNADGAGGRKEDAFATTRGWELKAGTAASGNDNTSADSEILVAIGGLSSTLGAANLLSVDWTDGTYAHDGSADFDIVFTYDEAVTVTSAAATADNTISNKIHTSMHILGPTDMAKDADMKMQFLSGSGTNRLVFRGRIPSAGVAGGFIAIADATAAMATDGSSAMVDG
;
A
#
# COMPACT_ATOMS: atom_id res chain seq x y z
N ILE A 1 2.31 43.73 3.29
CA ILE A 1 3.44 42.84 3.01
C ILE A 1 2.86 41.43 2.87
N ARG A 2 2.74 40.92 1.62
CA ARG A 2 2.34 39.54 1.40
C ARG A 2 3.53 38.68 1.77
N ARG A 3 3.44 37.93 2.87
CA ARG A 3 4.38 36.83 3.15
C ARG A 3 4.16 35.79 2.06
N ASN A 4 5.10 35.68 1.13
CA ASN A 4 5.22 34.50 0.29
C ASN A 4 5.41 33.31 1.22
N LYS A 5 4.36 32.54 1.44
CA LYS A 5 4.52 31.21 2.01
C LYS A 5 5.39 30.45 1.00
N MET A 6 6.66 30.25 1.28
CA MET A 6 7.43 29.25 0.58
C MET A 6 6.67 27.96 0.76
N GLY A 7 6.17 27.44 -0.34
CA GLY A 7 5.46 26.16 -0.32
C GLY A 7 6.36 25.14 0.30
N LEU A 8 5.91 24.52 1.38
CA LEU A 8 6.47 23.28 1.87
C LEU A 8 6.69 22.38 0.64
N TRP A 9 7.73 21.57 0.68
CA TRP A 9 8.14 20.64 -0.38
C TRP A 9 7.06 19.58 -0.63
N GLY A 10 5.92 19.98 -1.12
CA GLY A 10 4.70 19.21 -1.30
C GLY A 10 3.46 20.06 -1.01
N LYS A 11 2.28 19.61 -1.38
CA LYS A 11 1.02 20.21 -0.96
C LYS A 11 0.53 19.57 0.33
N SER A 12 0.00 20.40 1.20
CA SER A 12 -0.46 20.01 2.53
C SER A 12 -1.78 19.26 2.58
N THR A 13 -2.46 18.98 1.47
CA THR A 13 -3.84 18.44 1.52
C THR A 13 -4.30 17.72 0.26
N SER A 14 -3.43 17.22 -0.61
CA SER A 14 -3.90 16.60 -1.85
C SER A 14 -2.89 15.65 -2.46
N ALA A 15 -3.28 14.98 -3.53
CA ALA A 15 -2.50 14.07 -4.38
C ALA A 15 -1.11 14.57 -4.85
N ASP A 16 -0.73 15.80 -4.51
CA ASP A 16 0.59 16.36 -4.78
C ASP A 16 1.51 16.39 -3.55
N SER A 17 1.26 15.58 -2.53
CA SER A 17 2.08 15.46 -1.31
C SER A 17 3.43 14.80 -1.58
N ARG A 18 4.08 15.16 -2.66
CA ARG A 18 5.36 14.58 -3.09
C ARG A 18 6.44 15.64 -3.20
N PRO A 19 7.71 15.27 -2.99
CA PRO A 19 8.79 16.22 -3.03
C PRO A 19 8.94 16.82 -4.43
N LYS A 20 8.79 18.14 -4.53
CA LYS A 20 8.87 18.87 -5.81
C LYS A 20 10.27 18.90 -6.42
N PHE A 21 11.30 18.63 -5.62
CA PHE A 21 12.68 18.60 -6.08
C PHE A 21 13.04 17.31 -6.83
N LEU A 22 12.22 16.26 -6.72
CA LEU A 22 12.40 15.03 -7.48
C LEU A 22 11.63 15.11 -8.79
N LYS A 23 12.23 14.60 -9.86
CA LYS A 23 11.54 14.46 -11.13
C LYS A 23 10.41 13.45 -11.02
N GLY A 24 9.26 13.76 -11.61
CA GLY A 24 8.18 12.80 -11.81
C GLY A 24 8.51 11.88 -12.97
N ASP A 25 7.90 10.73 -12.98
CA ASP A 25 7.90 9.61 -13.91
C ASP A 25 9.25 9.17 -14.52
N ASN A 26 9.26 7.95 -15.02
CA ASN A 26 10.42 7.32 -15.67
C ASN A 26 10.40 7.52 -17.19
N ALA A 27 9.65 8.47 -17.72
CA ALA A 27 9.42 8.61 -19.15
C ALA A 27 10.69 8.83 -19.97
N ASP A 28 11.77 9.31 -19.31
CA ASP A 28 13.08 9.53 -19.94
C ASP A 28 14.14 8.50 -19.53
N GLY A 29 13.77 7.44 -18.81
CA GLY A 29 14.70 6.42 -18.30
C GLY A 29 15.68 6.92 -17.23
N ALA A 30 15.63 8.19 -16.87
CA ALA A 30 16.54 8.80 -15.91
C ALA A 30 16.07 8.65 -14.43
N GLY A 31 15.06 7.81 -14.22
CA GLY A 31 14.59 7.48 -12.89
C GLY A 31 13.94 8.63 -12.17
N GLY A 32 12.76 9.02 -12.61
CA GLY A 32 11.88 9.86 -11.79
C GLY A 32 11.60 9.14 -10.47
N ARG A 33 11.86 9.82 -9.37
CA ARG A 33 11.87 9.17 -8.03
C ARG A 33 10.82 9.75 -7.12
N LYS A 34 9.99 10.60 -7.70
CA LYS A 34 8.93 11.28 -6.99
C LYS A 34 7.93 10.29 -6.38
N GLU A 35 7.69 9.19 -7.10
CA GLU A 35 6.77 8.12 -6.69
C GLU A 35 7.35 7.21 -5.60
N ASP A 36 8.67 7.09 -5.54
CA ASP A 36 9.38 6.27 -4.56
C ASP A 36 9.67 7.00 -3.25
N ALA A 37 9.52 8.33 -3.25
CA ALA A 37 9.68 9.14 -2.06
C ALA A 37 8.35 9.33 -1.33
N PHE A 38 8.38 9.23 -0.01
CA PHE A 38 7.20 9.36 0.84
C PHE A 38 7.49 10.23 2.06
N ALA A 39 6.44 10.82 2.61
CA ALA A 39 6.54 11.65 3.79
C ALA A 39 6.50 10.81 5.06
N THR A 40 7.30 11.21 6.04
CA THR A 40 7.28 10.68 7.40
C THR A 40 7.33 11.81 8.41
N THR A 41 7.21 11.50 9.67
CA THR A 41 7.44 12.48 10.75
C THR A 41 8.88 12.99 10.78
N ARG A 42 9.83 12.31 10.10
CA ARG A 42 11.24 12.72 9.97
C ARG A 42 11.50 13.60 8.74
N GLY A 43 10.64 13.51 7.72
CA GLY A 43 10.79 14.24 6.47
C GLY A 43 10.49 13.38 5.25
N TRP A 44 11.07 13.75 4.11
CA TRP A 44 10.98 12.95 2.89
C TRP A 44 11.98 11.80 2.94
N GLU A 45 11.49 10.60 2.74
CA GLU A 45 12.26 9.37 2.75
C GLU A 45 12.11 8.59 1.45
N LEU A 46 13.15 7.85 1.11
CA LEU A 46 13.21 6.96 -0.03
C LEU A 46 13.30 5.53 0.47
N LYS A 47 12.40 4.66 0.02
CA LYS A 47 12.38 3.27 0.46
C LYS A 47 13.53 2.49 -0.17
N ALA A 48 14.23 1.70 0.63
CA ALA A 48 15.22 0.73 0.13
C ALA A 48 14.55 -0.32 -0.78
N GLY A 49 15.29 -0.84 -1.74
CA GLY A 49 14.79 -1.78 -2.74
C GLY A 49 14.02 -1.14 -3.89
N THR A 50 13.85 0.19 -3.88
CA THR A 50 13.37 0.92 -5.05
C THR A 50 14.53 1.21 -6.00
N ALA A 51 14.24 1.32 -7.29
CA ALA A 51 15.25 1.64 -8.28
C ALA A 51 15.97 2.98 -8.00
N ALA A 52 15.36 3.85 -7.19
CA ALA A 52 15.91 5.14 -6.76
C ALA A 52 16.99 5.03 -5.71
N SER A 53 16.84 4.14 -4.76
CA SER A 53 17.70 4.08 -3.59
C SER A 53 19.13 3.61 -3.91
N GLY A 54 19.30 2.89 -5.03
CA GLY A 54 20.55 2.20 -5.30
C GLY A 54 20.91 1.12 -4.28
N ASN A 55 19.98 0.79 -3.39
CA ASN A 55 20.11 -0.23 -2.35
C ASN A 55 19.14 -1.37 -2.61
N ASP A 56 19.67 -2.52 -3.03
CA ASP A 56 18.89 -3.70 -3.37
C ASP A 56 18.33 -4.45 -2.13
N ASN A 57 18.77 -4.09 -0.94
CA ASN A 57 18.27 -4.70 0.29
C ASN A 57 16.91 -4.12 0.69
N THR A 58 15.84 -4.79 0.30
CA THR A 58 14.45 -4.39 0.60
C THR A 58 14.11 -4.34 2.10
N SER A 59 14.96 -4.92 2.95
CA SER A 59 14.79 -4.93 4.41
C SER A 59 15.58 -3.83 5.11
N ALA A 60 16.34 -3.01 4.37
CA ALA A 60 17.08 -1.90 4.94
C ALA A 60 16.14 -0.74 5.31
N ASP A 61 16.58 0.07 6.26
CA ASP A 61 15.88 1.31 6.63
C ASP A 61 15.78 2.26 5.44
N SER A 62 14.72 3.09 5.44
CA SER A 62 14.53 4.13 4.44
C SER A 62 15.60 5.21 4.55
N GLU A 63 16.04 5.72 3.41
CA GLU A 63 16.99 6.82 3.32
C GLU A 63 16.28 8.17 3.49
N ILE A 64 16.76 9.02 4.37
CA ILE A 64 16.22 10.37 4.55
C ILE A 64 16.80 11.29 3.47
N LEU A 65 15.95 11.72 2.55
CA LEU A 65 16.32 12.65 1.48
C LEU A 65 16.36 14.10 1.98
N VAL A 66 15.37 14.49 2.77
CA VAL A 66 15.26 15.82 3.37
C VAL A 66 14.61 15.69 4.74
N ALA A 67 15.29 16.13 5.79
CA ALA A 67 14.76 16.11 7.14
C ALA A 67 13.82 17.32 7.36
N ILE A 68 12.55 17.04 7.63
CA ILE A 68 11.50 18.03 7.94
C ILE A 68 10.66 17.46 9.09
N GLY A 69 10.89 17.91 10.30
CA GLY A 69 10.16 17.38 11.45
C GLY A 69 8.64 17.57 11.32
N GLY A 70 7.90 16.49 11.51
CA GLY A 70 6.44 16.51 11.46
C GLY A 70 5.84 16.67 10.06
N LEU A 71 6.57 16.33 8.99
CA LEU A 71 6.10 16.52 7.62
C LEU A 71 4.79 15.78 7.36
N SER A 72 4.68 14.48 7.67
CA SER A 72 3.47 13.70 7.43
C SER A 72 2.28 14.22 8.24
N SER A 73 2.48 14.66 9.46
CA SER A 73 1.43 15.24 10.28
C SER A 73 0.85 16.57 9.75
N THR A 74 1.50 17.18 8.76
CA THR A 74 1.09 18.45 8.14
C THR A 74 0.56 18.30 6.71
N LEU A 75 0.71 17.11 6.10
CA LEU A 75 0.31 16.86 4.72
C LEU A 75 -1.18 16.48 4.57
N GLY A 76 -1.86 16.16 5.65
CA GLY A 76 -3.25 15.70 5.65
C GLY A 76 -3.33 14.16 5.60
N ALA A 77 -4.49 13.63 5.21
CA ALA A 77 -4.70 12.18 5.18
C ALA A 77 -3.94 11.51 4.04
N ALA A 78 -3.40 10.33 4.29
CA ALA A 78 -2.71 9.50 3.31
C ALA A 78 -3.61 9.16 2.11
N ASN A 79 -3.13 9.40 0.90
CA ASN A 79 -3.85 9.07 -0.32
C ASN A 79 -3.28 7.80 -0.96
N LEU A 80 -4.16 6.92 -1.39
CA LEU A 80 -3.78 5.72 -2.13
C LEU A 80 -3.30 6.11 -3.54
N LEU A 81 -2.09 5.68 -3.90
CA LEU A 81 -1.47 5.93 -5.19
C LEU A 81 -1.61 4.75 -6.15
N SER A 82 -1.34 3.55 -5.67
CA SER A 82 -1.44 2.34 -6.47
C SER A 82 -1.84 1.13 -5.64
N VAL A 83 -2.37 0.14 -6.35
CA VAL A 83 -2.65 -1.19 -5.85
C VAL A 83 -2.00 -2.17 -6.80
N ASP A 84 -1.04 -2.93 -6.30
CA ASP A 84 -0.22 -3.82 -7.11
C ASP A 84 -0.26 -5.25 -6.58
N TRP A 85 -0.19 -6.24 -7.47
CA TRP A 85 -0.04 -7.65 -7.12
C TRP A 85 0.81 -8.36 -8.17
N THR A 86 1.29 -9.54 -7.85
CA THR A 86 2.03 -10.36 -8.79
C THR A 86 1.05 -11.20 -9.61
N ASP A 87 1.08 -11.03 -10.92
CA ASP A 87 0.34 -11.89 -11.84
C ASP A 87 0.89 -13.34 -11.75
N GLY A 88 -0.02 -14.29 -11.76
CA GLY A 88 0.37 -15.69 -11.70
C GLY A 88 -0.81 -16.66 -11.75
N THR A 89 -0.47 -17.93 -11.80
CA THR A 89 -1.42 -19.01 -11.62
C THR A 89 -1.29 -19.58 -10.22
N TYR A 90 -2.38 -19.58 -9.48
CA TYR A 90 -2.41 -19.99 -8.09
C TYR A 90 -3.23 -21.26 -7.93
N ALA A 91 -2.79 -22.14 -7.03
CA ALA A 91 -3.57 -23.32 -6.66
C ALA A 91 -4.80 -22.90 -5.84
N HIS A 92 -5.97 -23.46 -6.16
CA HIS A 92 -7.21 -23.20 -5.44
C HIS A 92 -7.56 -24.33 -4.45
N ASP A 93 -6.58 -24.98 -3.90
CA ASP A 93 -6.70 -26.06 -2.92
C ASP A 93 -6.65 -25.58 -1.45
N GLY A 94 -6.65 -24.29 -1.24
CA GLY A 94 -6.52 -23.68 0.08
C GLY A 94 -5.08 -23.57 0.60
N SER A 95 -4.08 -23.87 -0.24
CA SER A 95 -2.66 -23.83 0.14
C SER A 95 -1.92 -22.58 -0.31
N ALA A 96 -2.36 -21.92 -1.39
CA ALA A 96 -1.68 -20.79 -1.98
C ALA A 96 -2.01 -19.47 -1.27
N ASP A 97 -0.97 -18.67 -0.99
CA ASP A 97 -1.09 -17.30 -0.52
C ASP A 97 -1.04 -16.34 -1.71
N PHE A 98 -1.80 -15.25 -1.61
CA PHE A 98 -1.84 -14.16 -2.57
C PHE A 98 -1.56 -12.85 -1.85
N ASP A 99 -0.61 -12.08 -2.35
CA ASP A 99 -0.22 -10.81 -1.76
C ASP A 99 -0.63 -9.64 -2.66
N ILE A 100 -1.14 -8.58 -2.03
CA ILE A 100 -1.45 -7.31 -2.65
C ILE A 100 -0.73 -6.19 -1.91
N VAL A 101 -0.22 -5.22 -2.66
CA VAL A 101 0.53 -4.08 -2.11
C VAL A 101 -0.25 -2.81 -2.38
N PHE A 102 -0.55 -2.07 -1.32
CA PHE A 102 -1.12 -0.73 -1.38
C PHE A 102 0.00 0.28 -1.17
N THR A 103 0.15 1.20 -2.11
CA THR A 103 1.15 2.28 -2.02
C THR A 103 0.45 3.61 -1.79
N TYR A 104 0.87 4.32 -0.75
CA TYR A 104 0.35 5.63 -0.36
C TYR A 104 1.37 6.73 -0.66
N ASP A 105 0.95 7.99 -0.61
CA ASP A 105 1.80 9.17 -0.78
C ASP A 105 2.58 9.55 0.49
N GLU A 106 2.22 8.97 1.64
CA GLU A 106 2.87 9.15 2.92
C GLU A 106 2.91 7.85 3.74
N ALA A 107 3.62 7.86 4.85
CA ALA A 107 3.69 6.71 5.74
C ALA A 107 2.35 6.47 6.43
N VAL A 108 1.97 5.21 6.57
CA VAL A 108 0.75 4.79 7.25
C VAL A 108 1.09 3.85 8.38
N THR A 109 0.65 4.17 9.57
CA THR A 109 0.83 3.33 10.75
C THR A 109 -0.37 2.40 10.92
N VAL A 110 -0.09 1.10 10.97
CA VAL A 110 -1.10 0.05 11.12
C VAL A 110 -0.91 -0.68 12.44
N THR A 111 -1.99 -0.75 13.21
CA THR A 111 -2.13 -1.64 14.36
C THR A 111 -3.07 -2.78 13.96
N SER A 112 -2.55 -4.00 13.90
CA SER A 112 -3.30 -5.16 13.46
C SER A 112 -2.75 -6.42 14.11
N ALA A 113 -3.62 -7.37 14.44
CA ALA A 113 -3.17 -8.73 14.75
C ALA A 113 -2.53 -9.37 13.51
N ALA A 114 -1.66 -10.35 13.72
CA ALA A 114 -0.96 -11.05 12.65
C ALA A 114 -1.92 -11.73 11.66
N ALA A 115 -1.58 -11.72 10.38
CA ALA A 115 -2.31 -12.43 9.35
C ALA A 115 -2.31 -13.95 9.64
N THR A 116 -3.44 -14.61 9.38
CA THR A 116 -3.63 -16.04 9.57
C THR A 116 -4.17 -16.68 8.29
N ALA A 117 -3.86 -17.95 8.10
CA ALA A 117 -4.27 -18.68 6.89
C ALA A 117 -5.77 -19.04 6.86
N ASP A 118 -6.49 -18.85 7.95
CA ASP A 118 -7.89 -19.24 8.12
C ASP A 118 -8.91 -18.16 7.74
N ASN A 119 -8.45 -17.05 7.16
CA ASN A 119 -9.28 -15.90 6.81
C ASN A 119 -10.01 -15.23 8.01
N THR A 120 -9.59 -15.50 9.25
CA THR A 120 -10.14 -14.86 10.45
C THR A 120 -9.72 -13.39 10.49
N ILE A 121 -10.69 -12.49 10.66
CA ILE A 121 -10.47 -11.04 10.60
C ILE A 121 -10.46 -10.35 11.97
N SER A 122 -10.60 -11.11 13.06
CA SER A 122 -10.68 -10.56 14.43
C SER A 122 -9.42 -9.74 14.80
N ASN A 123 -9.62 -8.50 15.21
CA ASN A 123 -8.59 -7.50 15.52
C ASN A 123 -7.60 -7.24 14.36
N LYS A 124 -8.05 -7.34 13.12
CA LYS A 124 -7.22 -7.16 11.94
C LYS A 124 -7.71 -6.05 11.02
N ILE A 125 -6.75 -5.34 10.43
CA ILE A 125 -7.01 -4.56 9.22
C ILE A 125 -7.12 -5.54 8.05
N HIS A 126 -8.17 -5.42 7.28
CA HIS A 126 -8.42 -6.30 6.16
C HIS A 126 -9.16 -5.60 5.01
N THR A 127 -9.06 -6.17 3.83
CA THR A 127 -9.92 -5.86 2.69
C THR A 127 -10.42 -7.17 2.07
N SER A 128 -11.26 -7.10 1.07
CA SER A 128 -11.78 -8.30 0.40
C SER A 128 -11.44 -8.30 -1.07
N MET A 129 -11.11 -9.47 -1.58
CA MET A 129 -11.04 -9.74 -3.01
C MET A 129 -12.02 -10.85 -3.38
N HIS A 130 -12.48 -10.84 -4.61
CA HIS A 130 -13.37 -11.87 -5.14
C HIS A 130 -12.58 -12.85 -6.01
N ILE A 131 -12.99 -14.10 -5.99
CA ILE A 131 -12.67 -15.07 -7.02
C ILE A 131 -13.90 -15.15 -7.92
N LEU A 132 -13.71 -14.85 -9.20
CA LEU A 132 -14.75 -14.83 -10.22
C LEU A 132 -14.67 -16.08 -11.07
N GLY A 133 -15.81 -16.58 -11.51
CA GLY A 133 -15.89 -17.70 -12.42
C GLY A 133 -15.25 -17.40 -13.78
N PRO A 134 -14.73 -18.42 -14.49
CA PRO A 134 -13.96 -18.24 -15.71
C PRO A 134 -14.81 -17.82 -16.93
N THR A 135 -16.10 -18.04 -16.91
CA THR A 135 -16.98 -17.82 -18.07
C THR A 135 -18.01 -16.73 -17.88
N ASP A 136 -18.59 -16.62 -16.70
CA ASP A 136 -19.69 -15.71 -16.40
C ASP A 136 -19.25 -14.52 -15.53
N MET A 137 -18.00 -14.51 -15.06
CA MET A 137 -17.46 -13.50 -14.14
C MET A 137 -18.31 -13.34 -12.87
N ALA A 138 -19.13 -14.34 -12.54
CA ALA A 138 -19.88 -14.34 -11.30
C ALA A 138 -18.94 -14.57 -10.11
N LYS A 139 -19.29 -14.00 -8.96
CA LYS A 139 -18.52 -14.21 -7.75
C LYS A 139 -18.72 -15.63 -7.22
N ASP A 140 -17.64 -16.41 -7.18
CA ASP A 140 -17.62 -17.76 -6.60
C ASP A 140 -17.25 -17.78 -5.13
N ALA A 141 -16.26 -16.96 -4.75
CA ALA A 141 -15.76 -16.93 -3.38
C ALA A 141 -15.23 -15.55 -2.99
N ASP A 142 -15.18 -15.29 -1.69
CA ASP A 142 -14.52 -14.16 -1.08
C ASP A 142 -13.18 -14.57 -0.46
N MET A 143 -12.16 -13.77 -0.70
CA MET A 143 -10.86 -13.90 -0.06
C MET A 143 -10.62 -12.68 0.83
N LYS A 144 -10.33 -12.92 2.11
CA LYS A 144 -10.01 -11.86 3.07
C LYS A 144 -8.52 -11.58 3.05
N MET A 145 -8.17 -10.38 2.58
CA MET A 145 -6.80 -9.89 2.56
C MET A 145 -6.51 -9.24 3.91
N GLN A 146 -5.60 -9.82 4.68
CA GLN A 146 -5.25 -9.37 6.03
C GLN A 146 -3.91 -8.64 5.98
N PHE A 147 -3.76 -7.57 6.76
CA PHE A 147 -2.50 -6.84 6.86
C PHE A 147 -1.37 -7.77 7.27
N LEU A 148 -0.31 -7.78 6.47
CA LEU A 148 0.88 -8.61 6.69
C LEU A 148 2.07 -7.80 7.19
N SER A 149 2.38 -6.68 6.52
CA SER A 149 3.58 -5.89 6.84
C SER A 149 3.54 -4.49 6.23
N GLY A 150 4.49 -3.63 6.64
CA GLY A 150 4.69 -2.30 6.07
C GLY A 150 4.23 -1.15 6.96
N SER A 151 3.77 -1.41 8.19
CA SER A 151 3.42 -0.35 9.14
C SER A 151 4.56 0.65 9.32
N GLY A 152 4.24 1.95 9.33
CA GLY A 152 5.20 3.04 9.39
C GLY A 152 5.89 3.34 8.05
N THR A 153 5.43 2.75 6.96
CA THR A 153 5.91 3.04 5.61
C THR A 153 4.75 3.42 4.69
N ASN A 154 5.05 3.86 3.49
CA ASN A 154 4.04 4.15 2.48
C ASN A 154 3.57 2.90 1.69
N ARG A 155 4.09 1.71 1.98
CA ARG A 155 3.74 0.48 1.28
C ARG A 155 3.26 -0.57 2.27
N LEU A 156 1.98 -0.86 2.19
CA LEU A 156 1.33 -1.87 3.04
C LEU A 156 1.09 -3.13 2.23
N VAL A 157 1.54 -4.26 2.77
CA VAL A 157 1.32 -5.58 2.16
C VAL A 157 0.18 -6.27 2.88
N PHE A 158 -0.75 -6.79 2.10
CA PHE A 158 -1.86 -7.61 2.59
C PHE A 158 -1.78 -8.99 1.97
N ARG A 159 -2.07 -10.00 2.76
CA ARG A 159 -2.08 -11.41 2.35
C ARG A 159 -3.44 -12.02 2.55
N GLY A 160 -3.90 -12.75 1.54
CA GLY A 160 -5.05 -13.65 1.61
C GLY A 160 -4.67 -15.07 1.26
N ARG A 161 -5.39 -16.03 1.82
CA ARG A 161 -5.31 -17.42 1.44
C ARG A 161 -6.37 -17.67 0.37
N ILE A 162 -5.95 -18.17 -0.81
CA ILE A 162 -6.88 -18.57 -1.86
C ILE A 162 -7.72 -19.73 -1.33
N PRO A 163 -9.06 -19.59 -1.28
CA PRO A 163 -9.91 -20.64 -0.73
C PRO A 163 -9.91 -21.90 -1.62
N SER A 164 -10.16 -23.05 -1.01
CA SER A 164 -10.37 -24.30 -1.73
C SER A 164 -11.73 -24.38 -2.44
N ALA A 165 -12.66 -23.49 -2.08
CA ALA A 165 -13.93 -23.32 -2.78
C ALA A 165 -13.76 -22.32 -3.93
N GLY A 166 -14.28 -22.66 -5.09
CA GLY A 166 -14.17 -21.83 -6.29
C GLY A 166 -13.97 -22.71 -7.53
N VAL A 167 -14.10 -22.12 -8.69
CA VAL A 167 -14.00 -22.81 -9.97
C VAL A 167 -12.58 -22.73 -10.51
N ALA A 168 -12.03 -23.85 -10.92
CA ALA A 168 -10.73 -23.89 -11.60
C ALA A 168 -10.75 -22.98 -12.85
N GLY A 169 -9.70 -22.17 -13.01
CA GLY A 169 -9.60 -21.22 -14.12
C GLY A 169 -10.26 -19.87 -13.85
N GLY A 170 -10.74 -19.61 -12.63
CA GLY A 170 -11.30 -18.31 -12.24
C GLY A 170 -10.26 -17.22 -12.14
N PHE A 171 -10.71 -15.99 -11.94
CA PHE A 171 -9.90 -14.78 -11.85
C PHE A 171 -9.99 -14.16 -10.45
N ILE A 172 -8.88 -13.59 -9.97
CA ILE A 172 -8.89 -12.77 -8.76
C ILE A 172 -9.21 -11.33 -9.15
N ALA A 173 -10.18 -10.73 -8.47
CA ALA A 173 -10.61 -9.36 -8.71
C ALA A 173 -10.78 -8.59 -7.38
N ILE A 174 -10.57 -7.28 -7.41
CA ILE A 174 -10.91 -6.43 -6.27
C ILE A 174 -12.41 -6.49 -6.06
N ALA A 175 -12.82 -6.80 -4.85
CA ALA A 175 -14.21 -6.84 -4.45
C ALA A 175 -14.78 -5.42 -4.47
N ASP A 176 -15.59 -5.10 -5.43
CA ASP A 176 -16.33 -3.84 -5.61
C ASP A 176 -15.55 -2.54 -5.22
N ALA A 177 -15.85 -1.44 -5.87
CA ALA A 177 -15.25 -0.12 -5.61
C ALA A 177 -15.44 0.39 -4.16
N THR A 178 -16.27 -0.27 -3.38
CA THR A 178 -16.49 -0.04 -1.95
C THR A 178 -15.67 -0.94 -1.03
N ALA A 179 -14.78 -1.79 -1.56
CA ALA A 179 -13.88 -2.60 -0.73
C ALA A 179 -12.85 -1.72 -0.01
N ALA A 180 -13.35 -0.84 0.84
CA ALA A 180 -12.55 -0.04 1.74
C ALA A 180 -11.74 -0.96 2.65
N MET A 181 -10.58 -0.51 3.05
CA MET A 181 -9.88 -1.09 4.19
C MET A 181 -10.82 -1.08 5.39
N ALA A 182 -11.09 -2.26 5.93
CA ALA A 182 -11.95 -2.42 7.09
C ALA A 182 -11.10 -2.67 8.34
N THR A 183 -11.54 -2.11 9.45
CA THR A 183 -10.98 -2.37 10.77
C THR A 183 -11.91 -3.30 11.54
N ASP A 184 -11.36 -4.23 12.31
CA ASP A 184 -12.11 -5.06 13.22
C ASP A 184 -11.48 -5.03 14.62
N GLY A 185 -12.32 -4.99 15.63
CA GLY A 185 -11.89 -4.99 17.04
C GLY A 185 -10.97 -3.82 17.39
N SER A 186 -9.77 -4.12 17.87
CA SER A 186 -8.76 -3.14 18.27
C SER A 186 -7.80 -2.73 17.15
N SER A 187 -8.05 -3.15 15.90
CA SER A 187 -7.21 -2.76 14.78
C SER A 187 -7.44 -1.29 14.37
N ALA A 188 -6.40 -0.62 13.90
CA ALA A 188 -6.44 0.78 13.48
C ALA A 188 -5.44 1.04 12.36
N MET A 189 -5.78 1.98 11.48
CA MET A 189 -4.90 2.51 10.46
C MET A 189 -4.95 4.03 10.55
N VAL A 190 -3.81 4.66 10.72
CA VAL A 190 -3.67 6.11 10.90
C VAL A 190 -2.50 6.63 10.06
N ASP A 191 -2.55 7.88 9.71
CA ASP A 191 -1.43 8.58 9.10
C ASP A 191 -0.22 8.54 10.05
N GLY A 192 0.97 8.40 9.49
CA GLY A 192 2.22 8.19 10.23
C GLY A 192 2.77 9.46 10.91
#